data_3249c611e1debf50cd3a942dbd38c125
#
_entry.id   3249c611e1debf50cd3a942dbd38c125
#
_cell.length_a   1.000
_cell.length_b   1.000
_cell.length_c   1.000
_cell.angle_alpha   90.00
_cell.angle_beta   90.00
_cell.angle_gamma   90.00
#
_symmetry.space_group_name_H-M   'P 1'
#
loop_
_entity.id
_entity.type
_entity.pdbx_description
1 polymer ?
#
loop_
_entity_poly.entity_id
_entity_poly.type
_entity_poly.pdbx_seq_one_letter_code
_entity_poly.pdbx_strand_id
1 'polypeptide(L)'
;MIKLDDFLKPQIEQIARGLKGKCITIYGGNNLGKTKQATKLPKPYVLACENGGVYNVPKKDISKWKDFSQAVDFLSSERTKKIIRENYETIIVDGIESLANMLNIYVCDTYLKGVPDLGAK
;
A
#
# COMPACT_ATOMS: atom_id res chain seq x y z
N MET A 1 17.41 -30.01 -3.20
CA MET A 1 18.03 -30.12 -4.55
C MET A 1 16.94 -30.44 -5.57
N ILE A 2 16.92 -29.72 -6.67
CA ILE A 2 15.92 -29.93 -7.75
C ILE A 2 16.36 -31.19 -8.51
N LYS A 3 15.42 -32.15 -8.67
CA LYS A 3 15.67 -33.32 -9.50
C LYS A 3 15.54 -32.98 -10.98
N LEU A 4 16.29 -33.63 -11.85
CA LEU A 4 16.25 -33.36 -13.28
C LEU A 4 14.84 -33.55 -13.86
N ASP A 5 14.10 -34.56 -13.43
CA ASP A 5 12.74 -34.81 -13.90
C ASP A 5 11.77 -33.67 -13.54
N ASP A 6 11.94 -33.05 -12.35
CA ASP A 6 11.14 -31.91 -11.93
C ASP A 6 11.53 -30.64 -12.71
N PHE A 7 12.81 -30.50 -13.01
CA PHE A 7 13.32 -29.41 -13.84
C PHE A 7 12.80 -29.49 -15.29
N LEU A 8 12.67 -30.68 -15.82
CA LEU A 8 12.18 -30.91 -17.18
C LEU A 8 10.64 -30.85 -17.30
N LYS A 9 9.93 -30.74 -16.17
CA LYS A 9 8.48 -30.52 -16.13
C LYS A 9 8.17 -29.11 -15.66
N PRO A 10 8.31 -28.10 -16.52
CA PRO A 10 8.06 -26.72 -16.13
C PRO A 10 6.60 -26.55 -15.71
N GLN A 11 6.41 -25.90 -14.59
CA GLN A 11 5.07 -25.48 -14.17
C GLN A 11 4.61 -24.33 -15.05
N ILE A 12 3.47 -24.48 -15.66
CA ILE A 12 2.83 -23.40 -16.43
C ILE A 12 1.76 -22.79 -15.55
N GLU A 13 2.01 -21.58 -15.09
CA GLU A 13 1.01 -20.80 -14.38
C GLU A 13 0.16 -20.02 -15.39
N GLN A 14 -1.15 -20.04 -15.19
CA GLN A 14 -2.02 -19.18 -15.97
C GLN A 14 -1.84 -17.74 -15.53
N ILE A 15 -1.49 -16.88 -16.46
CA ILE A 15 -1.43 -15.43 -16.19
C ILE A 15 -2.86 -14.94 -15.98
N ALA A 16 -3.15 -14.43 -14.77
CA ALA A 16 -4.43 -13.82 -14.49
C ALA A 16 -4.62 -12.61 -15.41
N ARG A 17 -5.75 -12.58 -16.11
CA ARG A 17 -6.13 -11.43 -16.94
C ARG A 17 -6.76 -10.36 -16.05
N GLY A 18 -6.47 -9.08 -16.33
CA GLY A 18 -6.99 -7.95 -15.58
C GLY A 18 -6.15 -7.59 -14.35
N LEU A 19 -6.64 -6.63 -13.57
CA LEU A 19 -5.92 -6.04 -12.45
C LEU A 19 -6.33 -6.61 -11.08
N LYS A 20 -7.37 -7.42 -11.03
CA LYS A 20 -7.88 -7.97 -9.77
C LYS A 20 -6.83 -8.82 -9.06
N GLY A 21 -6.62 -8.54 -7.78
CA GLY A 21 -5.63 -9.24 -6.96
C GLY A 21 -4.18 -8.87 -7.25
N LYS A 22 -3.93 -7.82 -8.03
CA LYS A 22 -2.59 -7.34 -8.36
C LYS A 22 -2.15 -6.23 -7.40
N CYS A 23 -0.87 -6.23 -7.06
CA CYS A 23 -0.22 -5.09 -6.44
C CYS A 23 0.42 -4.26 -7.54
N ILE A 24 0.00 -2.99 -7.66
CA ILE A 24 0.40 -2.10 -8.74
C ILE A 24 1.11 -0.89 -8.14
N THR A 25 2.28 -0.56 -8.64
CA THR A 25 3.00 0.65 -8.27
C THR A 25 2.97 1.63 -9.43
N ILE A 26 2.51 2.86 -9.15
CA ILE A 26 2.52 3.97 -10.11
C ILE A 26 3.56 4.98 -9.64
N TYR A 27 4.52 5.29 -10.48
CA TYR A 27 5.59 6.23 -10.16
C TYR A 27 5.83 7.23 -11.31
N GLY A 28 6.41 8.36 -10.99
CA GLY A 28 6.71 9.42 -11.95
C GLY A 28 6.88 10.75 -11.25
N GLY A 29 7.19 11.79 -12.02
CA GLY A 29 7.31 13.16 -11.55
C GLY A 29 6.00 13.74 -11.04
N ASN A 30 6.07 14.92 -10.44
CA ASN A 30 4.90 15.63 -9.97
C ASN A 30 3.99 16.04 -11.13
N ASN A 31 2.68 16.13 -10.86
CA ASN A 31 1.66 16.59 -11.81
C ASN A 31 1.52 15.73 -13.09
N LEU A 32 1.89 14.47 -13.03
CA LEU A 32 1.67 13.51 -14.13
C LEU A 32 0.33 12.77 -14.06
N GLY A 33 -0.49 13.07 -13.06
CA GLY A 33 -1.81 12.46 -12.91
C GLY A 33 -1.79 11.07 -12.28
N LYS A 34 -0.77 10.72 -11.49
CA LYS A 34 -0.67 9.42 -10.81
C LYS A 34 -1.89 9.12 -9.94
N THR A 35 -2.23 10.03 -9.04
CA THR A 35 -3.39 9.90 -8.16
C THR A 35 -4.69 9.83 -8.94
N LYS A 36 -4.83 10.65 -9.97
CA LYS A 36 -6.00 10.65 -10.86
C LYS A 36 -6.18 9.29 -11.55
N GLN A 37 -5.09 8.68 -12.01
CA GLN A 37 -5.15 7.36 -12.62
C GLN A 37 -5.52 6.27 -11.61
N ALA A 38 -4.92 6.30 -10.43
CA ALA A 38 -5.21 5.34 -9.36
C ALA A 38 -6.68 5.40 -8.92
N THR A 39 -7.24 6.59 -8.77
CA THR A 39 -8.63 6.77 -8.33
C THR A 39 -9.68 6.38 -9.38
N LYS A 40 -9.27 6.09 -10.60
CA LYS A 40 -10.16 5.52 -11.64
C LYS A 40 -10.35 4.01 -11.52
N LEU A 41 -9.60 3.34 -10.68
CA LEU A 41 -9.77 1.90 -10.43
C LEU A 41 -11.12 1.64 -9.73
N PRO A 42 -11.67 0.41 -9.85
CA PRO A 42 -12.99 0.11 -9.31
C PRO A 42 -13.08 0.29 -7.78
N LYS A 43 -14.12 0.97 -7.32
CA LYS A 43 -14.44 1.19 -5.91
C LYS A 43 -13.22 1.53 -5.05
N PRO A 44 -12.52 2.64 -5.35
CA PRO A 44 -11.25 2.98 -4.69
C PRO A 44 -11.47 3.52 -3.26
N TYR A 45 -10.52 3.20 -2.39
CA TYR A 45 -10.38 3.83 -1.08
C TYR A 45 -8.92 4.26 -0.90
N VAL A 46 -8.70 5.51 -0.56
CA VAL A 46 -7.36 6.09 -0.46
C VAL A 46 -6.90 6.17 0.98
N LEU A 47 -5.73 5.60 1.26
CA LEU A 47 -4.96 5.89 2.46
C LEU A 47 -4.00 7.03 2.11
N ALA A 48 -4.38 8.24 2.52
CA ALA A 48 -3.67 9.46 2.15
C ALA A 48 -2.54 9.73 3.16
N CYS A 49 -1.32 9.43 2.76
CA CYS A 49 -0.11 9.61 3.58
C CYS A 49 0.58 10.95 3.33
N GLU A 50 0.20 11.66 2.28
CA GLU A 50 0.69 13.00 1.95
C GLU A 50 -0.32 14.07 2.33
N ASN A 51 0.17 15.23 2.78
CA ASN A 51 -0.66 16.39 3.07
C ASN A 51 -1.10 17.10 1.78
N GLY A 52 -2.31 17.66 1.80
CA GLY A 52 -2.80 18.55 0.73
C GLY A 52 -3.40 17.83 -0.48
N GLY A 53 -3.52 16.53 -0.47
CA GLY A 53 -4.23 15.80 -1.52
C GLY A 53 -5.73 16.04 -1.47
N VAL A 54 -6.32 16.34 -2.62
CA VAL A 54 -7.78 16.44 -2.78
C VAL A 54 -8.24 15.26 -3.63
N TYR A 55 -9.16 14.48 -3.07
CA TYR A 55 -9.67 13.27 -3.71
C TYR A 55 -11.18 13.36 -3.84
N ASN A 56 -11.72 12.95 -4.98
CA ASN A 56 -13.15 12.80 -5.22
C ASN A 56 -13.67 11.38 -4.85
N VAL A 57 -12.93 10.69 -4.02
CA VAL A 57 -13.19 9.30 -3.60
C VAL A 57 -13.02 9.19 -2.09
N PRO A 58 -13.59 8.16 -1.44
CA PRO A 58 -13.38 7.93 -0.01
C PRO A 58 -11.89 7.84 0.34
N LYS A 59 -11.52 8.50 1.41
CA LYS A 59 -10.14 8.50 1.90
C LYS A 59 -10.06 8.48 3.42
N LYS A 60 -8.89 8.10 3.92
CA LYS A 60 -8.49 8.28 5.31
C LYS A 60 -7.10 8.90 5.34
N ASP A 61 -6.96 9.99 6.08
CA ASP A 61 -5.67 10.61 6.31
C ASP A 61 -4.84 9.76 7.28
N ILE A 62 -3.62 9.49 6.88
CA ILE A 62 -2.62 8.74 7.64
C ILE A 62 -1.50 9.70 7.99
N SER A 63 -1.32 9.98 9.28
CA SER A 63 -0.30 10.92 9.76
C SER A 63 0.84 10.25 10.53
N LYS A 64 0.63 9.03 10.99
CA LYS A 64 1.61 8.25 11.76
C LYS A 64 1.63 6.81 11.30
N TRP A 65 2.76 6.14 11.48
CA TRP A 65 2.88 4.71 11.18
C TRP A 65 1.82 3.86 11.91
N LYS A 66 1.49 4.20 13.15
CA LYS A 66 0.46 3.48 13.90
C LYS A 66 -0.91 3.53 13.24
N ASP A 67 -1.27 4.63 12.60
CA ASP A 67 -2.53 4.77 11.87
C ASP A 67 -2.55 3.84 10.67
N PHE A 68 -1.44 3.76 9.95
CA PHE A 68 -1.30 2.83 8.81
C PHE A 68 -1.36 1.37 9.27
N SER A 69 -0.64 1.04 10.34
CA SER A 69 -0.66 -0.32 10.92
C SER A 69 -2.08 -0.73 11.33
N GLN A 70 -2.84 0.18 11.93
CA GLN A 70 -4.23 -0.07 12.28
C GLN A 70 -5.11 -0.28 11.04
N ALA A 71 -4.89 0.48 9.98
CA ALA A 71 -5.61 0.29 8.72
C ALA A 71 -5.32 -1.09 8.12
N VAL A 72 -4.08 -1.54 8.17
CA VAL A 72 -3.69 -2.90 7.73
C VAL A 72 -4.37 -3.98 8.57
N ASP A 73 -4.47 -3.77 9.88
CA ASP A 73 -5.18 -4.69 10.78
C ASP A 73 -6.66 -4.82 10.40
N PHE A 74 -7.33 -3.72 10.07
CA PHE A 74 -8.71 -3.74 9.59
C PHE A 74 -8.84 -4.48 8.25
N LEU A 75 -7.88 -4.32 7.35
CA LEU A 75 -7.86 -5.01 6.04
C LEU A 75 -7.58 -6.51 6.17
N SER A 76 -6.90 -6.92 7.22
CA SER A 76 -6.45 -8.31 7.45
C SER A 76 -7.38 -9.09 8.38
N SER A 77 -8.07 -8.42 9.30
CA SER A 77 -8.95 -9.07 10.28
C SER A 77 -10.16 -9.71 9.62
N GLU A 78 -10.44 -10.95 9.97
CA GLU A 78 -11.64 -11.67 9.50
C GLU A 78 -12.95 -10.94 9.80
N ARG A 79 -12.97 -10.20 10.91
CA ARG A 79 -14.15 -9.46 11.35
C ARG A 79 -14.47 -8.27 10.45
N THR A 80 -13.45 -7.55 9.99
CA THR A 80 -13.62 -6.27 9.28
C THR A 80 -13.37 -6.37 7.79
N LYS A 81 -12.52 -7.28 7.34
CA LYS A 81 -12.17 -7.41 5.91
C LYS A 81 -13.38 -7.70 5.02
N LYS A 82 -14.36 -8.46 5.52
CA LYS A 82 -15.57 -8.76 4.77
C LYS A 82 -16.38 -7.50 4.49
N ILE A 83 -16.57 -6.66 5.51
CA ILE A 83 -17.28 -5.38 5.39
C ILE A 83 -16.55 -4.46 4.40
N ILE A 84 -15.23 -4.41 4.48
CA ILE A 84 -14.42 -3.59 3.59
C ILE A 84 -14.53 -4.08 2.15
N ARG A 85 -14.44 -5.38 1.91
CA ARG A 85 -14.57 -5.98 0.57
C ARG A 85 -15.94 -5.81 -0.07
N GLU A 86 -16.97 -5.71 0.73
CA GLU A 86 -18.34 -5.42 0.24
C GLU A 86 -18.48 -3.99 -0.29
N ASN A 87 -17.67 -3.05 0.23
CA ASN A 87 -17.75 -1.63 -0.10
C ASN A 87 -16.64 -1.16 -1.05
N TYR A 88 -15.47 -1.80 -1.02
CA TYR A 88 -14.29 -1.37 -1.78
C TYR A 88 -13.61 -2.54 -2.47
N GLU A 89 -13.08 -2.28 -3.67
CA GLU A 89 -12.33 -3.26 -4.45
C GLU A 89 -10.85 -2.90 -4.57
N THR A 90 -10.52 -1.62 -4.43
CA THR A 90 -9.16 -1.11 -4.59
C THR A 90 -8.74 -0.29 -3.38
N ILE A 91 -7.61 -0.66 -2.79
CA ILE A 91 -6.95 0.14 -1.74
C ILE A 91 -5.76 0.84 -2.36
N ILE A 92 -5.71 2.16 -2.21
CA ILE A 92 -4.67 3.02 -2.75
C ILE A 92 -3.87 3.59 -1.58
N VAL A 93 -2.56 3.41 -1.62
CA VAL A 93 -1.64 4.08 -0.70
C VAL A 93 -1.00 5.23 -1.49
N ASP A 94 -1.36 6.45 -1.16
CA ASP A 94 -0.85 7.64 -1.82
C ASP A 94 0.18 8.34 -0.94
N GLY A 95 1.41 8.34 -1.46
CA GLY A 95 2.56 8.89 -0.77
C GLY A 95 3.42 7.83 -0.09
N ILE A 96 3.95 6.88 -0.86
CA ILE A 96 4.85 5.82 -0.35
C ILE A 96 6.08 6.39 0.36
N GLU A 97 6.65 7.49 -0.13
CA GLU A 97 7.79 8.15 0.52
C GLU A 97 7.40 8.69 1.90
N SER A 98 6.26 9.34 2.00
CA SER A 98 5.74 9.85 3.27
C SER A 98 5.47 8.70 4.25
N LEU A 99 4.94 7.59 3.78
CA LEU A 99 4.74 6.40 4.60
C LEU A 99 6.07 5.81 5.08
N ALA A 100 7.08 5.73 4.22
CA ALA A 100 8.43 5.28 4.60
C ALA A 100 9.05 6.18 5.66
N ASN A 101 8.88 7.49 5.57
CA ASN A 101 9.34 8.43 6.59
C ASN A 101 8.61 8.23 7.93
N MET A 102 7.31 7.97 7.90
CA MET A 102 6.53 7.66 9.11
C MET A 102 7.04 6.39 9.80
N LEU A 103 7.37 5.36 9.02
CA LEU A 103 7.96 4.13 9.54
C LEU A 103 9.33 4.39 10.17
N ASN A 104 10.17 5.18 9.51
CA ASN A 104 11.50 5.53 10.00
C ASN A 104 11.41 6.26 11.35
N ILE A 105 10.55 7.26 11.47
CA ILE A 105 10.29 7.97 12.71
C ILE A 105 9.82 7.01 13.81
N TYR A 106 8.90 6.11 13.49
CA TYR A 106 8.38 5.13 14.44
C TYR A 106 9.48 4.18 14.94
N VAL A 107 10.34 3.69 14.05
CA VAL A 107 11.46 2.80 14.40
C VAL A 107 12.46 3.52 15.30
N CYS A 108 12.83 4.75 14.96
CA CYS A 108 13.76 5.55 15.77
C CYS A 108 13.20 5.85 17.16
N ASP A 109 11.94 6.23 17.26
CA ASP A 109 11.29 6.55 18.53
C ASP A 109 11.07 5.32 19.42
N THR A 110 10.82 4.17 18.82
CA THR A 110 10.44 2.96 19.53
C THR A 110 11.65 2.10 19.92
N TYR A 111 12.59 1.93 19.00
CA TYR A 111 13.70 0.97 19.13
C TYR A 111 15.07 1.62 19.29
N LEU A 112 15.25 2.84 18.81
CA LEU A 112 16.51 3.56 18.80
C LEU A 112 16.45 4.85 19.66
N LYS A 113 15.81 4.78 20.82
CA LYS A 113 15.61 5.93 21.72
C LYS A 113 16.89 6.70 21.95
N GLY A 114 16.89 7.98 21.61
CA GLY A 114 18.04 8.88 21.78
C GLY A 114 19.12 8.77 20.71
N VAL A 115 18.97 7.91 19.71
CA VAL A 115 19.85 7.85 18.55
C VAL A 115 19.32 8.80 17.48
N PRO A 116 20.14 9.73 16.94
CA PRO A 116 19.72 10.60 15.87
C PRO A 116 19.27 9.78 14.65
N ASP A 117 18.14 10.16 14.08
CA ASP A 117 17.69 9.59 12.82
C ASP A 117 18.56 10.12 11.68
N LEU A 118 19.48 9.29 11.22
CA LEU A 118 20.43 9.63 10.15
C LEU A 118 19.78 9.68 8.76
N GLY A 119 18.54 9.24 8.63
CA GLY A 119 17.82 9.19 7.37
C GLY A 119 16.73 10.26 7.23
N ALA A 120 16.29 10.88 8.29
CA ALA A 120 15.24 11.89 8.28
C ALA A 120 15.83 13.29 8.08
N LYS A 121 15.89 13.72 6.89
CA LYS A 121 16.10 15.14 6.58
C LYS A 121 14.82 15.70 5.98
#